data_6f41e2e3bcdd7b5f6650f20a90229229
#
_entry.id   6f41e2e3bcdd7b5f6650f20a90229229
#
_cell.length_a   1.000
_cell.length_b   1.000
_cell.length_c   1.000
_cell.angle_alpha   90.00
_cell.angle_beta   90.00
_cell.angle_gamma   90.00
#
_symmetry.space_group_name_H-M   'P 1'
#
loop_
_entity.id
_entity.type
_entity.pdbx_description
1 polymer ?
#
loop_
_entity_poly.entity_id
_entity_poly.type
_entity_poly.pdbx_seq_one_letter_code
_entity_poly.pdbx_strand_id
1 'polypeptide(L)'
;MQAETSRGPLTGPDAGGPVPAGEPQWRALLETRWRARLQEVTELALAYHEAAAAADRGTGGGAGGRRAQPLLRLLRRTVTSRRALADTEEALARLSAGRYGWCESCAGAIPAQRLAATPEARYCARCARGRGR
;
A
#
# COMPACT_ATOMS: atom_id res chain seq x y z
N MET A 1 25.72 -37.79 25.10
CA MET A 1 25.44 -37.59 23.68
C MET A 1 24.31 -36.62 23.55
N GLN A 2 24.70 -35.44 23.31
CA GLN A 2 23.78 -34.33 23.13
C GLN A 2 23.26 -34.37 21.72
N ALA A 3 22.02 -34.68 21.55
CA ALA A 3 21.34 -34.40 20.32
C ALA A 3 21.18 -32.89 20.24
N GLU A 4 22.14 -32.23 19.65
CA GLU A 4 21.95 -30.88 19.25
C GLU A 4 20.93 -30.87 18.14
N THR A 5 19.71 -30.66 18.53
CA THR A 5 18.72 -30.15 17.63
C THR A 5 19.23 -28.78 17.20
N SER A 6 20.03 -28.79 16.18
CA SER A 6 20.31 -27.61 15.41
C SER A 6 18.97 -27.15 14.85
N ARG A 7 18.27 -26.35 15.63
CA ARG A 7 17.24 -25.52 15.03
C ARG A 7 17.99 -24.63 14.09
N GLY A 8 17.79 -24.88 12.83
CA GLY A 8 18.23 -23.95 11.81
C GLY A 8 17.74 -22.57 12.17
N PRO A 9 18.43 -21.53 11.74
CA PRO A 9 18.05 -20.17 12.06
C PRO A 9 16.58 -19.98 11.75
N LEU A 10 15.86 -19.48 12.72
CA LEU A 10 14.49 -19.06 12.51
C LEU A 10 14.47 -18.09 11.35
N THR A 11 13.94 -18.52 10.26
CA THR A 11 13.86 -17.70 9.03
C THR A 11 12.68 -16.74 9.06
N GLY A 12 12.05 -16.60 10.22
CA GLY A 12 10.94 -15.66 10.39
C GLY A 12 11.39 -14.24 10.66
N PRO A 13 10.47 -13.30 10.69
CA PRO A 13 10.73 -11.89 11.00
C PRO A 13 11.46 -11.69 12.33
N ASP A 14 11.23 -12.61 13.27
CA ASP A 14 11.83 -12.56 14.60
C ASP A 14 13.32 -12.86 14.63
N ALA A 15 13.86 -13.42 13.55
CA ALA A 15 15.27 -13.86 13.49
C ALA A 15 16.21 -12.87 12.82
N GLY A 16 15.88 -11.61 12.81
CA GLY A 16 16.71 -10.59 12.21
C GLY A 16 16.46 -10.34 10.74
N GLY A 17 15.21 -10.19 10.39
CA GLY A 17 14.81 -9.76 9.06
C GLY A 17 15.42 -8.43 8.65
N PRO A 18 15.17 -7.97 7.44
CA PRO A 18 15.83 -6.78 6.90
C PRO A 18 15.54 -5.49 7.64
N VAL A 19 14.60 -5.50 8.57
CA VAL A 19 14.04 -4.28 9.15
C VAL A 19 14.18 -4.14 10.68
N PRO A 20 14.75 -5.08 11.46
CA PRO A 20 14.68 -4.96 12.93
C PRO A 20 15.34 -3.70 13.47
N ALA A 21 16.49 -3.33 12.96
CA ALA A 21 17.21 -2.15 13.41
C ALA A 21 16.59 -0.84 12.91
N GLY A 22 15.80 -0.89 11.87
CA GLY A 22 15.18 0.28 11.24
C GLY A 22 13.68 0.41 11.49
N GLU A 23 13.10 -0.40 12.36
CA GLU A 23 11.65 -0.42 12.59
C GLU A 23 11.04 0.95 12.88
N PRO A 24 11.60 1.77 13.80
CA PRO A 24 11.05 3.11 14.03
C PRO A 24 11.05 4.00 12.79
N GLN A 25 12.05 3.89 11.94
CA GLN A 25 12.16 4.66 10.70
C GLN A 25 11.10 4.20 9.68
N TRP A 26 10.91 2.90 9.56
CA TRP A 26 9.90 2.34 8.66
C TRP A 26 8.49 2.67 9.13
N ARG A 27 8.26 2.62 10.43
CA ARG A 27 6.98 3.02 11.02
C ARG A 27 6.69 4.49 10.72
N ALA A 28 7.63 5.37 10.97
CA ALA A 28 7.47 6.80 10.70
C ALA A 28 7.19 7.08 9.22
N LEU A 29 7.91 6.40 8.33
CA LEU A 29 7.71 6.52 6.89
C LEU A 29 6.30 6.06 6.48
N LEU A 30 5.88 4.90 6.94
CA LEU A 30 4.55 4.34 6.62
C LEU A 30 3.43 5.20 7.19
N GLU A 31 3.57 5.71 8.42
CA GLU A 31 2.59 6.60 9.02
C GLU A 31 2.47 7.92 8.28
N THR A 32 3.58 8.47 7.82
CA THR A 32 3.59 9.69 7.00
C THR A 32 2.87 9.44 5.67
N ARG A 33 3.14 8.33 5.03
CA ARG A 33 2.44 7.94 3.79
C ARG A 33 0.96 7.70 4.04
N TRP A 34 0.62 7.05 5.14
CA TRP A 34 -0.77 6.80 5.51
C TRP A 34 -1.56 8.11 5.64
N ARG A 35 -1.00 9.08 6.36
CA ARG A 35 -1.64 10.40 6.53
C ARG A 35 -1.84 11.10 5.18
N ALA A 36 -0.81 11.10 4.34
CA ALA A 36 -0.88 11.72 3.01
C ALA A 36 -1.93 11.04 2.13
N ARG A 37 -2.01 9.72 2.15
CA ARG A 37 -3.00 8.97 1.38
C ARG A 37 -4.42 9.16 1.91
N LEU A 38 -4.57 9.21 3.23
CA LEU A 38 -5.88 9.48 3.84
C LEU A 38 -6.39 10.86 3.43
N GLN A 39 -5.52 11.86 3.47
CA GLN A 39 -5.85 13.21 3.01
C GLN A 39 -6.25 13.20 1.53
N GLU A 40 -5.47 12.56 0.68
CA GLU A 40 -5.77 12.46 -0.75
C GLU A 40 -7.12 11.80 -1.02
N VAL A 41 -7.43 10.68 -0.35
CA VAL A 41 -8.73 10.01 -0.46
C VAL A 41 -9.87 10.94 -0.06
N THR A 42 -9.70 11.68 1.04
CA THR A 42 -10.71 12.61 1.52
C THR A 42 -10.95 13.74 0.52
N GLU A 43 -9.88 14.34 0.00
CA GLU A 43 -9.97 15.41 -0.99
C GLU A 43 -10.63 14.94 -2.29
N LEU A 44 -10.26 13.76 -2.79
CA LEU A 44 -10.85 13.19 -3.99
C LEU A 44 -12.33 12.83 -3.81
N ALA A 45 -12.70 12.31 -2.64
CA ALA A 45 -14.10 12.00 -2.33
C ALA A 45 -14.93 13.28 -2.29
N LEU A 46 -14.44 14.33 -1.66
CA LEU A 46 -15.12 15.63 -1.64
C LEU A 46 -15.25 16.21 -3.05
N ALA A 47 -14.18 16.20 -3.83
CA ALA A 47 -14.20 16.69 -5.21
C ALA A 47 -15.21 15.91 -6.08
N TYR A 48 -15.30 14.59 -5.89
CA TYR A 48 -16.28 13.78 -6.59
C TYR A 48 -17.72 14.18 -6.21
N HIS A 49 -17.99 14.33 -4.92
CA HIS A 49 -19.34 14.71 -4.45
C HIS A 49 -19.73 16.11 -4.94
N GLU A 50 -18.82 17.06 -4.91
CA GLU A 50 -19.07 18.41 -5.42
C GLU A 50 -19.31 18.40 -6.93
N ALA A 51 -18.53 17.67 -7.70
CA ALA A 51 -18.69 17.56 -9.13
C ALA A 51 -20.01 16.84 -9.51
N ALA A 52 -20.37 15.80 -8.77
CA ALA A 52 -21.63 15.09 -8.96
C ALA A 52 -22.85 15.99 -8.67
N ALA A 53 -22.79 16.74 -7.58
CA ALA A 53 -23.83 17.70 -7.23
C ALA A 53 -23.96 18.83 -8.26
N ALA A 54 -22.83 19.32 -8.78
CA ALA A 54 -22.82 20.32 -9.84
C ALA A 54 -23.41 19.78 -11.16
N ALA A 55 -23.12 18.52 -11.48
CA ALA A 55 -23.69 17.85 -12.66
C ALA A 55 -25.22 17.70 -12.54
N ASP A 56 -25.72 17.35 -11.35
CA ASP A 56 -27.17 17.26 -11.08
C ASP A 56 -27.86 18.62 -11.21
N ARG A 57 -27.24 19.69 -10.79
CA ARG A 57 -27.79 21.06 -10.91
C ARG A 57 -27.78 21.56 -12.35
N GLY A 58 -26.86 21.05 -13.16
CA GLY A 58 -26.70 21.46 -14.54
C GLY A 58 -27.51 20.65 -15.56
N THR A 59 -28.65 20.10 -15.20
CA THR A 59 -29.44 19.12 -15.97
C THR A 59 -30.09 19.66 -17.26
N GLY A 60 -29.68 20.76 -17.80
CA GLY A 60 -30.24 21.35 -18.99
C GLY A 60 -29.68 20.82 -20.31
N GLY A 61 -29.76 19.55 -20.58
CA GLY A 61 -29.63 19.05 -21.95
C GLY A 61 -28.26 18.73 -22.49
N GLY A 62 -28.17 17.71 -23.26
CA GLY A 62 -27.22 17.42 -24.36
C GLY A 62 -25.75 17.13 -24.03
N ALA A 63 -25.27 17.46 -22.87
CA ALA A 63 -23.86 17.38 -22.54
C ALA A 63 -23.48 16.23 -21.59
N GLY A 64 -24.36 15.24 -21.44
CA GLY A 64 -24.18 14.14 -20.49
C GLY A 64 -22.86 13.39 -20.67
N GLY A 65 -22.45 13.14 -21.92
CA GLY A 65 -21.18 12.45 -22.20
C GLY A 65 -19.94 13.26 -21.81
N ARG A 66 -19.95 14.56 -22.02
CA ARG A 66 -18.83 15.45 -21.67
C ARG A 66 -18.72 15.65 -20.16
N ARG A 67 -19.83 15.71 -19.44
CA ARG A 67 -19.87 15.88 -17.98
C ARG A 67 -19.51 14.60 -17.24
N ALA A 68 -19.80 13.44 -17.84
CA ALA A 68 -19.45 12.15 -17.26
C ALA A 68 -17.94 11.90 -17.21
N GLN A 69 -17.18 12.42 -18.16
CA GLN A 69 -15.72 12.20 -18.23
C GLN A 69 -14.96 12.69 -17.01
N PRO A 70 -15.17 13.93 -16.52
CA PRO A 70 -14.50 14.39 -15.28
C PRO A 70 -14.90 13.58 -14.07
N LEU A 71 -16.17 13.21 -13.93
CA LEU A 71 -16.65 12.37 -12.82
C LEU A 71 -16.01 10.99 -12.84
N LEU A 72 -15.93 10.35 -14.01
CA LEU A 72 -15.27 9.05 -14.15
C LEU A 72 -13.79 9.13 -13.80
N ARG A 73 -13.10 10.19 -14.19
CA ARG A 73 -11.69 10.40 -13.81
C ARG A 73 -11.53 10.53 -12.30
N LEU A 74 -12.37 11.32 -11.65
CA LEU A 74 -12.36 11.48 -10.19
C LEU A 74 -12.65 10.14 -9.50
N LEU A 75 -13.63 9.41 -9.98
CA LEU A 75 -13.98 8.10 -9.45
C LEU A 75 -12.79 7.12 -9.55
N ARG A 76 -12.15 7.04 -10.71
CA ARG A 76 -10.99 6.17 -10.92
C ARG A 76 -9.83 6.55 -9.99
N ARG A 77 -9.55 7.84 -9.85
CA ARG A 77 -8.53 8.33 -8.93
C ARG A 77 -8.87 7.99 -7.49
N THR A 78 -10.11 8.14 -7.09
CA THR A 78 -10.57 7.80 -5.74
C THR A 78 -10.38 6.30 -5.46
N VAL A 79 -10.75 5.44 -6.39
CA VAL A 79 -10.58 3.99 -6.27
C VAL A 79 -9.09 3.63 -6.15
N THR A 80 -8.24 4.19 -6.99
CA THR A 80 -6.79 3.97 -6.96
C THR A 80 -6.19 4.45 -5.63
N SER A 81 -6.59 5.63 -5.17
CA SER A 81 -6.10 6.22 -3.93
C SER A 81 -6.54 5.41 -2.70
N ARG A 82 -7.78 4.93 -2.69
CA ARG A 82 -8.27 4.03 -1.62
C ARG A 82 -7.50 2.73 -1.56
N ARG A 83 -7.18 2.15 -2.71
CA ARG A 83 -6.34 0.94 -2.78
C ARG A 83 -4.95 1.20 -2.23
N ALA A 84 -4.35 2.32 -2.60
CA ALA A 84 -3.03 2.72 -2.09
C ALA A 84 -3.06 2.95 -0.57
N LEU A 85 -4.13 3.54 -0.04
CA LEU A 85 -4.32 3.68 1.40
C LEU A 85 -4.41 2.31 2.09
N ALA A 86 -5.20 1.40 1.56
CA ALA A 86 -5.33 0.04 2.08
C ALA A 86 -3.98 -0.69 2.07
N ASP A 87 -3.19 -0.55 1.02
CA ASP A 87 -1.84 -1.14 0.94
C ASP A 87 -0.93 -0.60 2.05
N THR A 88 -1.01 0.68 2.34
CA THR A 88 -0.23 1.29 3.44
C THR A 88 -0.69 0.78 4.80
N GLU A 89 -1.99 0.65 5.02
CA GLU A 89 -2.56 0.10 6.24
C GLU A 89 -2.14 -1.36 6.45
N GLU A 90 -2.14 -2.16 5.40
CA GLU A 90 -1.65 -3.54 5.45
C GLU A 90 -0.15 -3.61 5.76
N ALA A 91 0.64 -2.69 5.19
CA ALA A 91 2.07 -2.61 5.51
C ALA A 91 2.30 -2.27 7.00
N LEU A 92 1.53 -1.34 7.54
CA LEU A 92 1.57 -1.02 8.99
C LEU A 92 1.17 -2.22 9.83
N ALA A 93 0.16 -2.96 9.42
CA ALA A 93 -0.27 -4.18 10.11
C ALA A 93 0.84 -5.24 10.10
N ARG A 94 1.52 -5.44 8.97
CA ARG A 94 2.66 -6.37 8.88
C ARG A 94 3.80 -5.92 9.79
N LEU A 95 4.08 -4.63 9.83
CA LEU A 95 5.11 -4.08 10.70
C LEU A 95 4.81 -4.38 12.17
N SER A 96 3.57 -4.14 12.59
CA SER A 96 3.12 -4.43 13.96
C SER A 96 3.16 -5.92 14.28
N ALA A 97 2.96 -6.78 13.29
CA ALA A 97 2.99 -8.23 13.45
C ALA A 97 4.40 -8.83 13.31
N GLY A 98 5.43 -8.02 13.09
CA GLY A 98 6.81 -8.48 12.89
C GLY A 98 7.06 -9.17 11.55
N ARG A 99 6.21 -8.93 10.56
CA ARG A 99 6.30 -9.56 9.22
C ARG A 99 6.72 -8.60 8.11
N TYR A 100 6.95 -7.35 8.45
CA TYR A 100 7.36 -6.34 7.47
C TYR A 100 8.75 -6.64 6.91
N GLY A 101 8.89 -6.48 5.60
CA GLY A 101 10.17 -6.72 4.93
C GLY A 101 10.41 -8.16 4.49
N TRP A 102 9.40 -9.04 4.67
CA TRP A 102 9.45 -10.42 4.20
C TRP A 102 8.50 -10.61 3.02
N CYS A 103 9.01 -11.27 1.97
CA CYS A 103 8.20 -11.57 0.80
C CYS A 103 7.08 -12.57 1.16
N GLU A 104 5.85 -12.21 0.86
CA GLU A 104 4.69 -13.07 1.14
C GLU A 104 4.64 -14.33 0.26
N SER A 105 5.39 -14.34 -0.84
CA SER A 105 5.40 -15.46 -1.76
C SER A 105 6.51 -16.47 -1.47
N CYS A 106 7.75 -16.01 -1.29
CA CYS A 106 8.91 -16.89 -1.11
C CYS A 106 9.48 -16.87 0.31
N ALA A 107 8.93 -16.07 1.20
CA ALA A 107 9.39 -15.87 2.57
C ALA A 107 10.83 -15.33 2.69
N GLY A 108 11.44 -14.93 1.60
CA GLY A 108 12.75 -14.29 1.59
C GLY A 108 12.67 -12.82 1.98
N ALA A 109 13.81 -12.23 2.32
CA ALA A 109 13.89 -10.83 2.66
C ALA A 109 13.63 -9.93 1.45
N ILE A 110 12.86 -8.88 1.64
CA ILE A 110 12.74 -7.79 0.66
C ILE A 110 13.89 -6.81 0.95
N PRO A 111 14.74 -6.49 -0.03
CA PRO A 111 15.86 -5.57 0.21
C PRO A 111 15.38 -4.21 0.72
N ALA A 112 16.13 -3.62 1.65
CA ALA A 112 15.82 -2.30 2.20
C ALA A 112 15.72 -1.23 1.11
N GLN A 113 16.51 -1.33 0.06
CA GLN A 113 16.47 -0.43 -1.08
C GLN A 113 15.11 -0.48 -1.80
N ARG A 114 14.54 -1.66 -1.95
CA ARG A 114 13.21 -1.83 -2.53
C ARG A 114 12.12 -1.28 -1.62
N LEU A 115 12.23 -1.51 -0.31
CA LEU A 115 11.30 -0.97 0.67
C LEU A 115 11.37 0.55 0.76
N ALA A 116 12.55 1.14 0.60
CA ALA A 116 12.69 2.60 0.56
C ALA A 116 11.96 3.20 -0.66
N ALA A 117 12.01 2.53 -1.80
CA ALA A 117 11.29 2.97 -3.01
C ALA A 117 9.79 2.65 -2.94
N THR A 118 9.43 1.51 -2.39
CA THR A 118 8.04 1.04 -2.27
C THR A 118 7.82 0.46 -0.88
N PRO A 119 7.53 1.31 0.13
CA PRO A 119 7.37 0.86 1.51
C PRO A 119 6.26 -0.16 1.71
N GLU A 120 5.26 -0.17 0.84
CA GLU A 120 4.12 -1.10 0.88
C GLU A 120 4.41 -2.43 0.18
N ALA A 121 5.64 -2.67 -0.29
CA ALA A 121 5.98 -3.88 -1.03
C ALA A 121 5.73 -5.15 -0.21
N ARG A 122 4.97 -6.08 -0.79
CA ARG A 122 4.62 -7.39 -0.21
C ARG A 122 5.51 -8.50 -0.76
N TYR A 123 6.14 -8.26 -1.91
CA TYR A 123 6.89 -9.25 -2.67
C TYR A 123 8.26 -8.71 -3.03
N CYS A 124 9.26 -9.59 -3.03
CA CYS A 124 10.55 -9.27 -3.61
C CYS A 124 10.39 -9.02 -5.12
N ALA A 125 11.37 -8.39 -5.75
CA ALA A 125 11.30 -8.02 -7.16
C ALA A 125 11.02 -9.23 -8.07
N ARG A 126 11.62 -10.38 -7.76
CA ARG A 126 11.45 -11.61 -8.55
C ARG A 126 10.01 -12.15 -8.47
N CYS A 127 9.46 -12.21 -7.25
CA CYS A 127 8.09 -12.70 -7.05
C CYS A 127 7.06 -11.71 -7.60
N ALA A 128 7.31 -10.40 -7.48
CA ALA A 128 6.45 -9.38 -8.05
C ALA A 128 6.35 -9.50 -9.57
N ARG A 129 7.47 -9.76 -10.25
CA ARG A 129 7.47 -9.97 -11.70
C ARG A 129 6.70 -11.22 -12.11
N GLY A 130 6.78 -12.28 -11.32
CA GLY A 130 6.03 -13.51 -11.57
C GLY A 130 4.53 -13.35 -11.43
N ARG A 131 4.07 -12.42 -10.59
CA ARG A 131 2.66 -12.15 -10.37
C ARG A 131 2.02 -11.22 -11.39
N GLY A 132 2.82 -10.44 -12.09
CA GLY A 132 2.36 -9.51 -13.11
C GLY A 132 1.98 -10.15 -14.45
N ARG A 133 1.95 -11.47 -14.53
CA ARG A 133 1.60 -12.22 -15.73
C ARG A 133 0.22 -12.81 -15.67
#